data_9267fba1503e986529ff85a4f5dbcfbb
#
_entry.id   9267fba1503e986529ff85a4f5dbcfbb
#
_cell.length_a   1.000
_cell.length_b   1.000
_cell.length_c   1.000
_cell.angle_alpha   90.00
_cell.angle_beta   90.00
_cell.angle_gamma   90.00
#
_symmetry.space_group_name_H-M   'P 1'
#
loop_
_entity.id
_entity.type
_entity.pdbx_description
1 polymer ?
#
loop_
_entity_poly.entity_id
_entity_poly.type
_entity_poly.pdbx_seq_one_letter_code
_entity_poly.pdbx_strand_id
1 'polypeptide(L)'
;MIETIILAGGRAERFGSNKLLAELNGRPMVLHTALRLQWDRRFRVTVVTCHDAVRKLCKENGIACIYSEECLKGLSGSIRAGVRELAEKGAEEICFCAGDQPFLTADTLAAFHKAWQASGKPMGSCLAGDDPTNPAIFSKDCYPALLSLEGDAGGRRILSARPEDCFFWPLPNPDEARDIDTPEQFLKEQPV
;
A
#
# COMPACT_ATOMS: atom_id res chain seq x y z
N MET A 1 -16.64 2.71 -4.27
CA MET A 1 -15.41 3.27 -3.66
C MET A 1 -14.33 2.21 -3.78
N ILE A 2 -13.09 2.63 -4.02
CA ILE A 2 -11.94 1.73 -4.16
C ILE A 2 -11.45 1.37 -2.74
N GLU A 3 -11.58 0.10 -2.36
CA GLU A 3 -11.05 -0.39 -1.08
C GLU A 3 -9.52 -0.37 -1.14
N THR A 4 -8.90 0.42 -0.27
CA THR A 4 -7.46 0.67 -0.33
C THR A 4 -6.81 0.36 1.01
N ILE A 5 -5.85 -0.56 0.99
CA ILE A 5 -4.99 -0.88 2.13
C ILE A 5 -3.66 -0.16 1.99
N ILE A 6 -3.26 0.55 3.05
CA ILE A 6 -1.91 1.07 3.18
C ILE A 6 -1.13 0.15 4.12
N LEU A 7 -0.11 -0.50 3.56
CA LEU A 7 0.75 -1.42 4.29
C LEU A 7 1.76 -0.64 5.13
N ALA A 8 1.63 -0.73 6.43
CA ALA A 8 2.40 0.04 7.42
C ALA A 8 2.93 -0.85 8.57
N GLY A 9 3.16 -2.15 8.31
CA GLY A 9 3.64 -3.14 9.29
C GLY A 9 5.13 -3.46 9.20
N GLY A 10 5.88 -2.84 8.27
CA GLY A 10 7.29 -3.12 8.03
C GLY A 10 8.18 -2.74 9.21
N ARG A 11 9.22 -3.56 9.46
CA ARG A 11 10.29 -3.27 10.42
C ARG A 11 11.29 -2.33 9.76
N ALA A 12 11.31 -1.06 10.12
CA ALA A 12 12.22 -0.06 9.57
C ALA A 12 13.67 -0.20 10.10
N GLU A 13 14.28 -1.38 10.00
CA GLU A 13 15.58 -1.72 10.59
C GLU A 13 16.72 -0.80 10.11
N ARG A 14 16.68 -0.38 8.84
CA ARG A 14 17.72 0.48 8.22
C ARG A 14 17.62 1.95 8.60
N PHE A 15 16.48 2.39 9.11
CA PHE A 15 16.23 3.79 9.46
C PHE A 15 16.61 4.13 10.91
N GLY A 16 16.94 3.11 11.73
CA GLY A 16 17.27 3.27 13.16
C GLY A 16 16.07 3.61 14.05
N SER A 17 14.91 3.90 13.43
CA SER A 17 13.61 4.19 14.06
C SER A 17 12.50 3.81 13.10
N ASN A 18 11.25 3.88 13.53
CA ASN A 18 10.13 3.59 12.61
C ASN A 18 10.02 4.71 11.55
N LYS A 19 10.53 4.46 10.32
CA LYS A 19 10.54 5.43 9.21
C LYS A 19 9.16 5.99 8.87
N LEU A 20 8.09 5.24 9.13
CA LEU A 20 6.72 5.67 8.87
C LEU A 20 6.27 6.83 9.76
N LEU A 21 6.97 7.03 10.90
CA LEU A 21 6.74 8.12 11.85
C LEU A 21 7.64 9.33 11.59
N ALA A 22 8.66 9.20 10.74
CA ALA A 22 9.54 10.31 10.39
C ALA A 22 8.74 11.42 9.70
N GLU A 23 8.97 12.66 10.12
CA GLU A 23 8.23 13.82 9.62
C GLU A 23 8.79 14.33 8.29
N LEU A 24 8.14 14.01 7.21
CA LEU A 24 8.39 14.56 5.88
C LEU A 24 7.54 15.82 5.69
N ASN A 25 8.17 16.98 5.51
CA ASN A 25 7.46 18.26 5.37
C ASN A 25 6.43 18.51 6.49
N GLY A 26 6.82 18.27 7.76
CA GLY A 26 5.99 18.51 8.94
C GLY A 26 4.84 17.52 9.15
N ARG A 27 4.86 16.36 8.46
CA ARG A 27 3.84 15.32 8.61
C ARG A 27 4.50 13.93 8.62
N PRO A 28 4.11 13.01 9.54
CA PRO A 28 4.56 11.62 9.51
C PRO A 28 4.38 10.97 8.13
N MET A 29 5.40 10.25 7.66
CA MET A 29 5.45 9.70 6.30
C MET A 29 4.20 8.90 5.93
N VAL A 30 3.75 8.01 6.81
CA VAL A 30 2.55 7.17 6.58
C VAL A 30 1.28 7.99 6.34
N LEU A 31 1.20 9.21 6.87
CA LEU A 31 0.01 10.07 6.72
C LEU A 31 -0.05 10.79 5.38
N HIS A 32 1.04 10.87 4.61
CA HIS A 32 0.99 11.57 3.31
C HIS A 32 0.01 10.91 2.36
N THR A 33 0.21 9.63 2.06
CA THR A 33 -0.67 8.87 1.17
C THR A 33 -2.02 8.59 1.83
N ALA A 34 -2.02 8.23 3.13
CA ALA A 34 -3.25 7.89 3.84
C ALA A 34 -4.27 9.03 3.83
N LEU A 35 -3.86 10.25 4.20
CA LEU A 35 -4.77 11.41 4.23
C LEU A 35 -5.15 11.87 2.83
N ARG A 36 -4.22 11.87 1.88
CA ARG A 36 -4.50 12.25 0.50
C ARG A 36 -5.60 11.40 -0.11
N LEU A 37 -5.55 10.10 0.11
CA LEU A 37 -6.57 9.18 -0.39
C LEU A 37 -7.85 9.25 0.44
N GLN A 38 -7.77 9.41 1.75
CA GLN A 38 -8.95 9.48 2.61
C GLN A 38 -9.83 10.71 2.34
N TRP A 39 -9.24 11.84 1.98
CA TRP A 39 -9.99 13.06 1.65
C TRP A 39 -10.65 13.00 0.27
N ASP A 40 -10.29 12.03 -0.54
CA ASP A 40 -10.90 11.79 -1.83
C ASP A 40 -12.00 10.72 -1.72
N ARG A 41 -13.23 11.11 -2.03
CA ARG A 41 -14.42 10.24 -1.90
C ARG A 41 -14.41 9.00 -2.80
N ARG A 42 -13.44 8.89 -3.72
CA ARG A 42 -13.24 7.70 -4.56
C ARG A 42 -12.73 6.52 -3.76
N PHE A 43 -12.06 6.76 -2.62
CA PHE A 43 -11.35 5.74 -1.85
C PHE A 43 -11.96 5.50 -0.47
N ARG A 44 -11.83 4.26 -0.01
CA ARG A 44 -11.98 3.88 1.40
C ARG A 44 -10.64 3.36 1.89
N VAL A 45 -10.01 4.11 2.77
CA VAL A 45 -8.64 3.86 3.22
C VAL A 45 -8.62 3.11 4.53
N THR A 46 -7.80 2.06 4.59
CA THR A 46 -7.50 1.32 5.82
C THR A 46 -6.00 1.12 5.94
N VAL A 47 -5.40 1.56 7.03
CA VAL A 47 -3.98 1.31 7.34
C VAL A 47 -3.86 -0.01 8.09
N VAL A 48 -2.92 -0.86 7.68
CA VAL A 48 -2.61 -2.13 8.37
C VAL A 48 -1.24 -2.02 9.01
N THR A 49 -1.18 -2.23 10.33
CA THR A 49 0.06 -2.05 11.11
C THR A 49 0.13 -2.96 12.34
N CYS A 50 1.34 -3.16 12.88
CA CYS A 50 1.60 -3.71 14.21
C CYS A 50 2.27 -2.67 15.15
N HIS A 51 2.35 -1.42 14.73
CA HIS A 51 2.99 -0.35 15.49
C HIS A 51 1.95 0.49 16.22
N ASP A 52 1.98 0.50 17.56
CA ASP A 52 1.04 1.29 18.37
C ASP A 52 1.07 2.78 18.03
N ALA A 53 2.25 3.33 17.73
CA ALA A 53 2.38 4.74 17.36
C ALA A 53 1.67 5.06 16.03
N VAL A 54 1.74 4.17 15.03
CA VAL A 54 1.00 4.32 13.77
C VAL A 54 -0.50 4.20 14.01
N ARG A 55 -0.93 3.23 14.84
CA ARG A 55 -2.33 3.06 15.24
C ARG A 55 -2.88 4.35 15.90
N LYS A 56 -2.09 4.94 16.81
CA LYS A 56 -2.46 6.20 17.48
C LYS A 56 -2.62 7.34 16.46
N LEU A 57 -1.67 7.50 15.54
CA LEU A 57 -1.77 8.49 14.46
C LEU A 57 -3.02 8.31 13.60
N CYS A 58 -3.35 7.07 13.22
CA CYS A 58 -4.57 6.78 12.46
C CYS A 58 -5.82 7.23 13.24
N LYS A 59 -5.90 6.89 14.53
CA LYS A 59 -7.03 7.30 15.38
C LYS A 59 -7.17 8.83 15.48
N GLU A 60 -6.06 9.54 15.68
CA GLU A 60 -6.03 11.00 15.80
C GLU A 60 -6.46 11.69 14.49
N ASN A 61 -6.25 11.05 13.34
CA ASN A 61 -6.61 11.57 12.01
C ASN A 61 -7.89 10.96 11.43
N GLY A 62 -8.64 10.15 12.21
CA GLY A 62 -9.88 9.53 11.77
C GLY A 62 -9.72 8.50 10.65
N ILE A 63 -8.52 7.89 10.51
CA ILE A 63 -8.21 6.87 9.51
C ILE A 63 -8.54 5.48 10.07
N ALA A 64 -9.26 4.66 9.30
CA ALA A 64 -9.49 3.27 9.67
C ALA A 64 -8.16 2.51 9.78
N CYS A 65 -8.01 1.70 10.84
CA CYS A 65 -6.76 1.01 11.11
C CYS A 65 -7.02 -0.43 11.58
N ILE A 66 -6.35 -1.38 10.94
CA ILE A 66 -6.26 -2.76 11.36
C ILE A 66 -4.93 -2.92 12.12
N TYR A 67 -5.02 -3.15 13.42
CA TYR A 67 -3.86 -3.49 14.22
C TYR A 67 -3.75 -5.01 14.32
N SER A 68 -2.61 -5.57 13.86
CA SER A 68 -2.42 -7.02 13.86
C SER A 68 -0.96 -7.39 14.12
N GLU A 69 -0.75 -8.27 15.09
CA GLU A 69 0.57 -8.86 15.35
C GLU A 69 1.06 -9.78 14.22
N GLU A 70 0.17 -10.20 13.31
CA GLU A 70 0.58 -10.95 12.12
C GLU A 70 1.57 -10.16 11.26
N CYS A 71 1.53 -8.82 11.30
CA CYS A 71 2.50 -7.97 10.59
C CYS A 71 3.95 -8.22 11.03
N LEU A 72 4.17 -8.73 12.26
CA LEU A 72 5.49 -9.13 12.77
C LEU A 72 6.07 -10.34 12.03
N LYS A 73 5.24 -11.10 11.31
CA LYS A 73 5.63 -12.27 10.52
C LYS A 73 6.08 -11.91 9.10
N GLY A 74 6.27 -10.62 8.81
CA GLY A 74 6.66 -10.11 7.50
C GLY A 74 5.50 -9.50 6.72
N LEU A 75 5.77 -9.09 5.48
CA LEU A 75 4.81 -8.39 4.61
C LEU A 75 3.53 -9.20 4.39
N SER A 76 3.63 -10.53 4.25
CA SER A 76 2.48 -11.42 4.10
C SER A 76 1.49 -11.31 5.25
N GLY A 77 1.97 -11.09 6.48
CA GLY A 77 1.12 -10.93 7.65
C GLY A 77 0.24 -9.69 7.56
N SER A 78 0.78 -8.57 7.08
CA SER A 78 0.02 -7.35 6.85
C SER A 78 -1.03 -7.53 5.75
N ILE A 79 -0.66 -8.20 4.65
CA ILE A 79 -1.56 -8.50 3.55
C ILE A 79 -2.71 -9.38 4.03
N ARG A 80 -2.42 -10.52 4.72
CA ARG A 80 -3.45 -11.44 5.22
C ARG A 80 -4.41 -10.76 6.19
N ALA A 81 -3.90 -9.96 7.11
CA ALA A 81 -4.74 -9.24 8.07
C ALA A 81 -5.73 -8.29 7.35
N GLY A 82 -5.23 -7.53 6.36
CA GLY A 82 -6.03 -6.62 5.58
C GLY A 82 -7.06 -7.31 4.69
N VAL A 83 -6.63 -8.35 3.96
CA VAL A 83 -7.54 -9.12 3.06
C VAL A 83 -8.67 -9.78 3.86
N ARG A 84 -8.36 -10.41 5.00
CA ARG A 84 -9.37 -11.09 5.83
C ARG A 84 -10.45 -10.11 6.30
N GLU A 85 -10.03 -9.01 6.87
CA GLU A 85 -10.95 -7.98 7.38
C GLU A 85 -11.83 -7.36 6.28
N LEU A 86 -11.24 -7.01 5.12
CA LEU A 86 -12.01 -6.39 4.05
C LEU A 86 -12.86 -7.39 3.28
N ALA A 87 -12.43 -8.64 3.13
CA ALA A 87 -13.23 -9.71 2.55
C ALA A 87 -14.49 -10.01 3.37
N GLU A 88 -14.37 -10.03 4.71
CA GLU A 88 -15.52 -10.19 5.63
C GLU A 88 -16.52 -9.04 5.50
N LYS A 89 -16.04 -7.84 5.11
CA LYS A 89 -16.88 -6.66 4.82
C LYS A 89 -17.44 -6.63 3.40
N GLY A 90 -17.15 -7.66 2.59
CA GLY A 90 -17.68 -7.82 1.23
C GLY A 90 -16.90 -7.05 0.18
N ALA A 91 -15.62 -6.75 0.39
CA ALA A 91 -14.78 -6.14 -0.63
C ALA A 91 -14.61 -7.08 -1.83
N GLU A 92 -14.98 -6.60 -3.02
CA GLU A 92 -14.85 -7.36 -4.28
C GLU A 92 -13.44 -7.22 -4.89
N GLU A 93 -12.72 -6.17 -4.51
CA GLU A 93 -11.37 -5.84 -4.94
C GLU A 93 -10.65 -5.07 -3.83
N ILE A 94 -9.32 -5.21 -3.75
CA ILE A 94 -8.48 -4.47 -2.80
C ILE A 94 -7.27 -3.92 -3.54
N CYS A 95 -7.05 -2.62 -3.38
CA CYS A 95 -5.84 -1.95 -3.83
C CYS A 95 -4.84 -1.83 -2.67
N PHE A 96 -3.59 -2.22 -2.90
CA PHE A 96 -2.51 -2.13 -1.92
C PHE A 96 -1.56 -1.00 -2.28
N CYS A 97 -1.32 -0.12 -1.32
CA CYS A 97 -0.33 0.95 -1.37
C CYS A 97 0.71 0.74 -0.26
N ALA A 98 1.93 1.20 -0.47
CA ALA A 98 2.97 1.18 0.55
C ALA A 98 2.92 2.44 1.41
N GLY A 99 3.11 2.30 2.73
CA GLY A 99 3.09 3.43 3.67
C GLY A 99 4.32 4.34 3.57
N ASP A 100 5.36 3.90 2.88
CA ASP A 100 6.63 4.60 2.64
C ASP A 100 6.78 5.17 1.22
N GLN A 101 5.68 5.19 0.44
CA GLN A 101 5.56 5.86 -0.85
C GLN A 101 4.71 7.14 -0.71
N PRO A 102 5.28 8.24 -0.18
CA PRO A 102 4.51 9.42 0.19
C PRO A 102 4.07 10.28 -1.00
N PHE A 103 4.53 9.99 -2.21
CA PHE A 103 4.30 10.81 -3.39
C PHE A 103 3.11 10.37 -4.24
N LEU A 104 2.58 9.16 -4.02
CA LEU A 104 1.43 8.63 -4.76
C LEU A 104 0.24 9.60 -4.70
N THR A 105 -0.30 9.96 -5.87
CA THR A 105 -1.46 10.84 -5.97
C THR A 105 -2.78 10.07 -6.05
N ALA A 106 -3.87 10.71 -5.64
CA ALA A 106 -5.21 10.13 -5.74
C ALA A 106 -5.65 9.95 -7.21
N ASP A 107 -5.23 10.87 -8.09
CA ASP A 107 -5.60 10.81 -9.51
C ASP A 107 -4.86 9.68 -10.22
N THR A 108 -3.59 9.45 -9.93
CA THR A 108 -2.83 8.32 -10.45
C THR A 108 -3.46 6.99 -10.02
N LEU A 109 -3.81 6.84 -8.74
CA LEU A 109 -4.45 5.61 -8.25
C LEU A 109 -5.82 5.38 -8.90
N ALA A 110 -6.63 6.44 -9.07
CA ALA A 110 -7.94 6.34 -9.72
C ALA A 110 -7.81 6.00 -11.22
N ALA A 111 -6.81 6.58 -11.90
CA ALA A 111 -6.54 6.27 -13.31
C ALA A 111 -6.09 4.82 -13.49
N PHE A 112 -5.18 4.34 -12.64
CA PHE A 112 -4.76 2.94 -12.60
C PHE A 112 -5.95 1.99 -12.39
N HIS A 113 -6.78 2.25 -11.37
CA HIS A 113 -7.96 1.45 -11.07
C HIS A 113 -8.91 1.38 -12.28
N LYS A 114 -9.21 2.53 -12.91
CA LYS A 114 -10.07 2.58 -14.09
C LYS A 114 -9.50 1.77 -15.26
N ALA A 115 -8.19 1.88 -15.51
CA ALA A 115 -7.52 1.14 -16.57
C ALA A 115 -7.51 -0.37 -16.28
N TRP A 116 -7.26 -0.76 -15.01
CA TRP A 116 -7.32 -2.15 -14.57
C TRP A 116 -8.73 -2.74 -14.77
N GLN A 117 -9.79 -2.05 -14.35
CA GLN A 117 -11.16 -2.51 -14.58
C GLN A 117 -11.46 -2.74 -16.06
N ALA A 118 -11.00 -1.84 -16.93
CA ALA A 118 -11.19 -1.97 -18.38
C ALA A 118 -10.43 -3.17 -18.98
N SER A 119 -9.35 -3.63 -18.33
CA SER A 119 -8.55 -4.78 -18.79
C SER A 119 -9.26 -6.13 -18.58
N GLY A 120 -10.20 -6.20 -17.65
CA GLY A 120 -10.86 -7.45 -17.23
C GLY A 120 -9.94 -8.47 -16.56
N LYS A 121 -8.70 -8.09 -16.19
CA LYS A 121 -7.75 -8.97 -15.53
C LYS A 121 -8.04 -9.05 -14.02
N PRO A 122 -7.83 -10.22 -13.36
CA PRO A 122 -8.12 -10.38 -11.94
C PRO A 122 -7.13 -9.66 -11.02
N MET A 123 -5.98 -9.26 -11.53
CA MET A 123 -4.97 -8.53 -10.76
C MET A 123 -4.23 -7.52 -11.62
N GLY A 124 -3.63 -6.52 -10.98
CA GLY A 124 -2.84 -5.51 -11.66
C GLY A 124 -1.75 -4.92 -10.78
N SER A 125 -0.74 -4.33 -11.42
CA SER A 125 0.35 -3.63 -10.76
C SER A 125 0.77 -2.43 -11.58
N CYS A 126 1.14 -1.35 -10.92
CA CYS A 126 1.87 -0.27 -11.56
C CYS A 126 3.28 -0.72 -11.94
N LEU A 127 3.87 -0.05 -12.93
CA LEU A 127 5.27 -0.19 -13.31
C LEU A 127 6.02 1.12 -13.07
N ALA A 128 7.19 1.04 -12.43
CA ALA A 128 8.21 2.08 -12.44
C ALA A 128 9.32 1.64 -13.39
N GLY A 129 9.34 2.18 -14.62
CA GLY A 129 10.07 1.55 -15.72
C GLY A 129 9.48 0.19 -16.06
N ASP A 130 10.31 -0.86 -16.02
CA ASP A 130 9.88 -2.24 -16.28
C ASP A 130 9.59 -3.04 -15.00
N ASP A 131 9.81 -2.44 -13.82
CA ASP A 131 9.65 -3.11 -12.54
C ASP A 131 8.23 -2.98 -11.95
N PRO A 132 7.54 -4.10 -11.62
CA PRO A 132 6.28 -4.06 -10.90
C PRO A 132 6.43 -3.42 -9.51
N THR A 133 5.54 -2.47 -9.22
CA THR A 133 5.55 -1.70 -7.97
C THR A 133 4.14 -1.48 -7.43
N ASN A 134 4.02 -0.90 -6.24
CA ASN A 134 2.74 -0.39 -5.76
C ASN A 134 2.36 0.91 -6.50
N PRO A 135 1.07 1.18 -6.63
CA PRO A 135 -0.08 0.38 -6.20
C PRO A 135 -0.22 -0.95 -6.96
N ALA A 136 -0.70 -1.96 -6.25
CA ALA A 136 -1.11 -3.23 -6.84
C ALA A 136 -2.57 -3.52 -6.44
N ILE A 137 -3.36 -4.11 -7.35
CA ILE A 137 -4.77 -4.39 -7.13
C ILE A 137 -5.07 -5.87 -7.37
N PHE A 138 -5.98 -6.41 -6.58
CA PHE A 138 -6.40 -7.80 -6.67
C PHE A 138 -7.92 -7.90 -6.49
N SER A 139 -8.59 -8.59 -7.41
CA SER A 139 -9.98 -8.98 -7.25
C SER A 139 -10.12 -10.06 -6.17
N LYS A 140 -11.34 -10.29 -5.70
CA LYS A 140 -11.64 -11.33 -4.70
C LYS A 140 -11.17 -12.74 -5.12
N ASP A 141 -11.09 -13.03 -6.40
CA ASP A 141 -10.62 -14.32 -6.92
C ASP A 141 -9.15 -14.58 -6.57
N CYS A 142 -8.38 -13.53 -6.27
CA CYS A 142 -7.00 -13.62 -5.83
C CYS A 142 -6.84 -13.75 -4.31
N TYR A 143 -7.90 -13.56 -3.51
CA TYR A 143 -7.80 -13.58 -2.04
C TYR A 143 -7.27 -14.90 -1.47
N PRO A 144 -7.65 -16.09 -1.97
CA PRO A 144 -7.05 -17.34 -1.49
C PRO A 144 -5.52 -17.37 -1.66
N ALA A 145 -5.01 -16.85 -2.77
CA ALA A 145 -3.58 -16.77 -3.02
C ALA A 145 -2.89 -15.74 -2.10
N LEU A 146 -3.51 -14.57 -1.86
CA LEU A 146 -3.01 -13.56 -0.93
C LEU A 146 -2.98 -14.10 0.51
N LEU A 147 -4.00 -14.86 0.92
CA LEU A 147 -4.09 -15.46 2.24
C LEU A 147 -3.10 -16.61 2.46
N SER A 148 -2.57 -17.22 1.39
CA SER A 148 -1.55 -18.27 1.44
C SER A 148 -0.12 -17.76 1.47
N LEU A 149 0.10 -16.44 1.37
CA LEU A 149 1.44 -15.84 1.43
C LEU A 149 2.08 -16.06 2.81
N GLU A 150 3.41 -16.26 2.83
CA GLU A 150 4.21 -16.47 4.03
C GLU A 150 5.46 -15.59 4.05
N GLY A 151 5.94 -15.26 5.26
CA GLY A 151 7.17 -14.48 5.48
C GLY A 151 7.09 -13.10 4.82
N ASP A 152 8.16 -12.68 4.16
CA ASP A 152 8.25 -11.37 3.49
C ASP A 152 7.69 -11.39 2.05
N ALA A 153 7.02 -12.48 1.66
CA ALA A 153 6.37 -12.53 0.36
C ALA A 153 5.20 -11.53 0.30
N GLY A 154 5.21 -10.69 -0.74
CA GLY A 154 4.14 -9.75 -1.06
C GLY A 154 3.34 -10.16 -2.28
N GLY A 155 2.42 -9.30 -2.70
CA GLY A 155 1.59 -9.48 -3.91
C GLY A 155 2.42 -9.73 -5.16
N ARG A 156 3.63 -9.17 -5.25
CA ARG A 156 4.57 -9.40 -6.38
C ARG A 156 4.80 -10.88 -6.67
N ARG A 157 4.83 -11.74 -5.65
CA ARG A 157 4.98 -13.19 -5.84
C ARG A 157 3.82 -13.79 -6.64
N ILE A 158 2.60 -13.30 -6.40
CA ILE A 158 1.39 -13.77 -7.12
C ILE A 158 1.41 -13.25 -8.56
N LEU A 159 1.73 -11.95 -8.74
CA LEU A 159 1.85 -11.32 -10.06
C LEU A 159 2.86 -12.05 -10.93
N SER A 160 4.05 -12.39 -10.38
CA SER A 160 5.12 -13.09 -11.10
C SER A 160 4.78 -14.55 -11.41
N ALA A 161 3.94 -15.19 -10.62
CA ALA A 161 3.52 -16.58 -10.84
C ALA A 161 2.47 -16.72 -11.96
N ARG A 162 1.72 -15.66 -12.27
CA ARG A 162 0.65 -15.65 -13.28
C ARG A 162 0.65 -14.33 -14.05
N PRO A 163 1.72 -14.00 -14.79
CA PRO A 163 1.86 -12.72 -15.48
C PRO A 163 0.77 -12.51 -16.56
N GLU A 164 0.26 -13.60 -17.15
CA GLU A 164 -0.83 -13.58 -18.12
C GLU A 164 -2.17 -13.09 -17.53
N ASP A 165 -2.37 -13.24 -16.22
CA ASP A 165 -3.54 -12.77 -15.48
C ASP A 165 -3.37 -11.34 -14.93
N CYS A 166 -2.21 -10.74 -15.15
CA CYS A 166 -1.86 -9.44 -14.61
C CYS A 166 -2.02 -8.32 -15.64
N PHE A 167 -2.60 -7.22 -15.23
CA PHE A 167 -2.57 -5.95 -15.93
C PHE A 167 -1.41 -5.10 -15.41
N PHE A 168 -0.43 -4.82 -16.27
CA PHE A 168 0.69 -3.95 -15.94
C PHE A 168 0.47 -2.56 -16.51
N TRP A 169 0.54 -1.54 -15.65
CA TRP A 169 0.26 -0.16 -16.01
C TRP A 169 1.47 0.75 -15.72
N PRO A 170 2.13 1.29 -16.77
CA PRO A 170 3.22 2.24 -16.58
C PRO A 170 2.75 3.48 -15.84
N LEU A 171 3.43 3.83 -14.74
CA LEU A 171 3.16 5.07 -14.02
C LEU A 171 3.49 6.27 -14.90
N PRO A 172 2.56 7.25 -15.05
CA PRO A 172 2.83 8.49 -15.78
C PRO A 172 4.00 9.28 -15.17
N ASN A 173 4.14 9.21 -13.85
CA ASN A 173 5.27 9.76 -13.11
C ASN A 173 5.87 8.67 -12.21
N PRO A 174 7.03 8.08 -12.58
CA PRO A 174 7.68 7.02 -11.77
C PRO A 174 8.05 7.46 -10.35
N ASP A 175 8.24 8.76 -10.10
CA ASP A 175 8.55 9.27 -8.75
C ASP A 175 7.41 9.03 -7.76
N GLU A 176 6.17 8.83 -8.22
CA GLU A 176 5.05 8.50 -7.34
C GLU A 176 5.18 7.12 -6.66
N ALA A 177 5.97 6.21 -7.24
CA ALA A 177 6.27 4.90 -6.65
C ALA A 177 7.58 4.87 -5.86
N ARG A 178 8.23 6.00 -5.68
CA ARG A 178 9.53 6.05 -5.00
C ARG A 178 9.36 5.86 -3.49
N ASP A 179 10.05 4.82 -2.98
CA ASP A 179 10.18 4.55 -1.55
C ASP A 179 11.21 5.50 -0.93
N ILE A 180 10.97 5.89 0.32
CA ILE A 180 11.98 6.56 1.15
C ILE A 180 12.52 5.54 2.14
N ASP A 181 13.69 4.95 1.84
CA ASP A 181 14.27 3.84 2.59
C ASP A 181 15.43 4.24 3.49
N THR A 182 16.07 5.38 3.23
CA THR A 182 17.25 5.82 3.99
C THR A 182 17.10 7.23 4.53
N PRO A 183 17.80 7.57 5.64
CA PRO A 183 17.83 8.93 6.16
C PRO A 183 18.32 9.96 5.12
N GLU A 184 19.26 9.58 4.24
CA GLU A 184 19.79 10.47 3.19
C GLU A 184 18.72 10.78 2.14
N GLN A 185 17.92 9.79 1.72
CA GLN A 185 16.78 10.03 0.84
C GLN A 185 15.75 10.93 1.51
N PHE A 186 15.47 10.68 2.78
CA PHE A 186 14.53 11.48 3.57
C PHE A 186 14.97 12.94 3.67
N LEU A 187 16.25 13.23 3.95
CA LEU A 187 16.78 14.59 4.05
C LEU A 187 16.72 15.36 2.74
N LYS A 188 16.84 14.69 1.59
CA LYS A 188 16.73 15.33 0.26
C LYS A 188 15.32 15.83 -0.04
N GLU A 189 14.31 15.27 0.58
CA GLU A 189 12.90 15.64 0.38
C GLU A 189 12.42 16.71 1.38
N GLN A 190 13.27 17.13 2.35
CA GLN A 190 12.96 18.22 3.26
C GLN A 190 13.19 19.57 2.56
N PRO A 191 12.31 20.57 2.77
CA PRO A 191 12.56 21.91 2.27
C PRO A 191 13.84 22.48 2.92
N VAL A 192 14.67 23.14 2.12
CA VAL A 192 15.84 23.89 2.59
C VAL A 192 15.39 25.12 3.37
#